data_047b2afe79d6dfb2b035d15b24f1c652
#
_entry.id   047b2afe79d6dfb2b035d15b24f1c652
#
_cell.length_a   1.000
_cell.length_b   1.000
_cell.length_c   1.000
_cell.angle_alpha   90.00
_cell.angle_beta   90.00
_cell.angle_gamma   90.00
#
_symmetry.space_group_name_H-M   'P 1'
#
loop_
_entity.id
_entity.type
_entity.pdbx_description
1 polymer ?
#
loop_
_entity_poly.entity_id
_entity_poly.type
_entity_poly.pdbx_seq_one_letter_code
_entity_poly.pdbx_strand_id
1 'polypeptide(L)'
;MMVEREQIIRQFELAFPDAAQDVRIARAPGRVNLIGEHTDYSDGFVLPLAIDRGVSIAFRPRADGLVRLYSVDYCERSEFAVDPSIRIERDPAHSWSDYFRGVALALRTDEYCLLGDDRPLRGVDAVIMGDVPRGSG
;
A
#
# COMPACT_ATOMS: atom_id res chain seq x y z
N MET A 1 3.91 12.93 -13.59
CA MET A 1 5.01 12.13 -14.15
C MET A 1 4.81 10.71 -13.68
N MET A 2 4.71 9.76 -14.61
CA MET A 2 4.57 8.34 -14.25
C MET A 2 5.85 7.85 -13.59
N VAL A 3 5.70 7.11 -12.48
CA VAL A 3 6.83 6.44 -11.84
C VAL A 3 7.31 5.33 -12.76
N GLU A 4 8.56 5.41 -13.19
CA GLU A 4 9.15 4.39 -14.04
C GLU A 4 9.54 3.15 -13.25
N ARG A 5 9.35 1.99 -13.86
CA ARG A 5 9.67 0.70 -13.26
C ARG A 5 11.10 0.62 -12.71
N GLU A 6 12.04 1.10 -13.49
CA GLU A 6 13.47 1.08 -13.11
C GLU A 6 13.75 1.93 -11.87
N GLN A 7 13.09 3.07 -11.78
CA GLN A 7 13.25 3.99 -10.65
C GLN A 7 12.79 3.35 -9.34
N ILE A 8 11.61 2.72 -9.30
CA ILE A 8 11.11 2.10 -8.07
C ILE A 8 11.90 0.85 -7.69
N ILE A 9 12.39 0.07 -8.66
CA ILE A 9 13.28 -1.07 -8.38
C ILE A 9 14.57 -0.58 -7.73
N ARG A 10 15.19 0.47 -8.27
CA ARG A 10 16.39 1.07 -7.67
C ARG A 10 16.16 1.54 -6.25
N GLN A 11 15.00 2.16 -5.97
CA GLN A 11 14.63 2.57 -4.62
C GLN A 11 14.45 1.36 -3.69
N PHE A 12 13.91 0.25 -4.22
CA PHE A 12 13.78 -0.98 -3.46
C PHE A 12 15.14 -1.59 -3.08
N GLU A 13 16.07 -1.67 -4.03
CA GLU A 13 17.43 -2.17 -3.80
C GLU A 13 18.18 -1.32 -2.76
N LEU A 14 18.00 0.00 -2.79
CA LEU A 14 18.59 0.91 -1.80
C LEU A 14 17.95 0.76 -0.41
N ALA A 15 16.65 0.57 -0.34
CA ALA A 15 15.93 0.43 0.91
C ALA A 15 16.15 -0.93 1.57
N PHE A 16 16.28 -2.00 0.77
CA PHE A 16 16.38 -3.39 1.20
C PHE A 16 17.48 -4.14 0.42
N PRO A 17 18.76 -3.83 0.65
CA PRO A 17 19.88 -4.37 -0.14
C PRO A 17 19.99 -5.89 -0.09
N ASP A 18 19.58 -6.53 1.02
CA ASP A 18 19.61 -7.98 1.19
C ASP A 18 18.42 -8.69 0.51
N ALA A 19 17.57 -7.93 -0.17
CA ALA A 19 16.25 -8.37 -0.61
C ALA A 19 16.02 -8.25 -2.12
N ALA A 20 17.05 -8.13 -2.94
CA ALA A 20 16.95 -7.77 -4.37
C ALA A 20 16.36 -8.85 -5.29
N GLN A 21 16.05 -10.05 -4.79
CA GLN A 21 15.46 -11.13 -5.61
C GLN A 21 13.94 -11.17 -5.49
N ASP A 22 13.25 -11.57 -6.57
CA ASP A 22 11.79 -11.75 -6.65
C ASP A 22 10.96 -10.49 -6.37
N VAL A 23 11.49 -9.31 -6.71
CA VAL A 23 10.75 -8.05 -6.57
C VAL A 23 9.62 -7.98 -7.60
N ARG A 24 8.41 -7.76 -7.10
CA ARG A 24 7.20 -7.54 -7.90
C ARG A 24 6.80 -6.07 -7.83
N ILE A 25 6.07 -5.61 -8.83
CA ILE A 25 5.54 -4.25 -8.87
C ILE A 25 4.04 -4.31 -9.03
N ALA A 26 3.33 -3.59 -8.17
CA ALA A 26 1.93 -3.26 -8.32
C ALA A 26 1.80 -1.75 -8.53
N ARG A 27 0.86 -1.33 -9.39
CA ARG A 27 0.54 0.08 -9.62
C ARG A 27 -0.97 0.27 -9.57
N ALA A 28 -1.40 1.27 -8.82
CA ALA A 28 -2.78 1.73 -8.80
C ALA A 28 -2.85 3.16 -9.34
N PRO A 29 -3.74 3.44 -10.30
CA PRO A 29 -3.95 4.80 -10.79
C PRO A 29 -4.62 5.65 -9.70
N GLY A 30 -4.34 6.95 -9.72
CA GLY A 30 -5.18 7.93 -9.06
C GLY A 30 -6.53 8.07 -9.77
N ARG A 31 -7.44 8.78 -9.12
CA ARG A 31 -8.76 9.02 -9.70
C ARG A 31 -9.15 10.49 -9.59
N VAL A 32 -10.07 10.89 -10.46
CA VAL A 32 -10.83 12.14 -10.34
C VAL A 32 -12.31 11.80 -10.47
N ASN A 33 -13.15 12.41 -9.63
CA ASN A 33 -14.59 12.34 -9.84
C ASN A 33 -14.99 13.43 -10.84
N LEU A 34 -15.65 13.02 -11.92
CA LEU A 34 -16.22 13.98 -12.88
C LEU A 34 -17.49 14.61 -12.32
N ILE A 35 -18.23 13.85 -11.51
CA ILE A 35 -19.43 14.29 -10.80
C ILE A 35 -19.67 13.37 -9.59
N GLY A 36 -20.32 13.90 -8.55
CA GLY A 36 -20.70 13.12 -7.38
C GLY A 36 -19.69 13.22 -6.23
N GLU A 37 -19.11 14.39 -6.02
CA GLU A 37 -18.29 14.65 -4.84
C GLU A 37 -19.13 14.65 -3.56
N HIS A 38 -18.60 14.04 -2.48
CA HIS A 38 -19.25 13.91 -1.18
C HIS A 38 -20.61 13.20 -1.18
N THR A 39 -20.86 12.32 -2.15
CA THR A 39 -22.12 11.59 -2.28
C THR A 39 -21.98 10.08 -2.04
N ASP A 40 -20.79 9.54 -2.15
CA ASP A 40 -20.47 8.11 -2.00
C ASP A 40 -20.87 7.55 -0.62
N TYR A 41 -20.62 8.29 0.45
CA TYR A 41 -21.02 7.90 1.81
C TYR A 41 -22.51 8.19 2.15
N SER A 42 -23.26 8.70 1.19
CA SER A 42 -24.69 9.03 1.30
C SER A 42 -25.53 8.28 0.26
N ASP A 43 -25.05 7.12 -0.20
CA ASP A 43 -25.67 6.29 -1.25
C ASP A 43 -25.95 7.03 -2.57
N GLY A 44 -25.20 8.11 -2.81
CA GLY A 44 -25.29 8.90 -4.04
C GLY A 44 -24.43 8.33 -5.17
N PHE A 45 -24.80 8.65 -6.40
CA PHE A 45 -24.05 8.24 -7.58
C PHE A 45 -22.75 9.03 -7.71
N VAL A 46 -21.70 8.33 -8.13
CA VAL A 46 -20.38 8.89 -8.45
C VAL A 46 -19.94 8.47 -9.85
N LEU A 47 -19.15 9.30 -10.51
CA LEU A 47 -18.55 9.00 -11.81
C LEU A 47 -17.04 9.21 -11.72
N PRO A 48 -16.30 8.26 -11.14
CA PRO A 48 -14.84 8.35 -11.06
C PRO A 48 -14.19 7.98 -12.40
N LEU A 49 -13.08 8.64 -12.70
CA LEU A 49 -12.21 8.36 -13.84
C LEU A 49 -10.79 8.13 -13.35
N ALA A 50 -10.14 7.07 -13.83
CA ALA A 50 -8.73 6.84 -13.58
C ALA A 50 -7.88 7.88 -14.35
N ILE A 51 -6.82 8.35 -13.70
CA ILE A 51 -5.86 9.28 -14.30
C ILE A 51 -4.51 8.61 -14.53
N ASP A 52 -3.62 9.24 -15.26
CA ASP A 52 -2.28 8.72 -15.59
C ASP A 52 -1.29 8.80 -14.43
N ARG A 53 -1.63 9.54 -13.36
CA ARG A 53 -0.90 9.55 -12.09
C ARG A 53 -1.32 8.39 -11.22
N GLY A 54 -0.44 7.96 -10.30
CA GLY A 54 -0.75 6.83 -9.44
C GLY A 54 0.28 6.57 -8.37
N VAL A 55 0.07 5.49 -7.65
CA VAL A 55 1.01 4.96 -6.67
C VAL A 55 1.54 3.63 -7.15
N SER A 56 2.85 3.49 -7.14
CA SER A 56 3.56 2.25 -7.44
C SER A 56 4.18 1.69 -6.17
N ILE A 57 4.13 0.37 -6.03
CA ILE A 57 4.70 -0.37 -4.93
C ILE A 57 5.60 -1.46 -5.51
N ALA A 58 6.90 -1.39 -5.21
CA ALA A 58 7.80 -2.52 -5.41
C ALA A 58 7.83 -3.34 -4.12
N PHE A 59 7.61 -4.64 -4.21
CA PHE A 59 7.50 -5.48 -3.02
C PHE A 59 8.05 -6.88 -3.21
N ARG A 60 8.43 -7.49 -2.09
CA ARG A 60 8.86 -8.89 -2.00
C ARG A 60 8.21 -9.55 -0.79
N PRO A 61 7.62 -10.75 -0.95
CA PRO A 61 7.08 -11.52 0.17
C PRO A 61 8.18 -11.92 1.17
N ARG A 62 7.81 -11.97 2.45
CA ARG A 62 8.63 -12.45 3.57
C ARG A 62 7.98 -13.65 4.23
N ALA A 63 8.79 -14.50 4.86
CA ALA A 63 8.30 -15.69 5.57
C ALA A 63 8.00 -15.44 7.05
N ASP A 64 8.47 -14.34 7.62
CA ASP A 64 8.47 -14.06 9.06
C ASP A 64 7.25 -13.24 9.55
N GLY A 65 6.25 -12.99 8.70
CA GLY A 65 5.07 -12.22 9.08
C GLY A 65 5.32 -10.73 9.39
N LEU A 66 6.50 -10.19 9.08
CA LEU A 66 6.83 -8.78 9.28
C LEU A 66 6.61 -7.99 8.01
N VAL A 67 5.86 -6.90 8.10
CA VAL A 67 5.70 -5.90 7.03
C VAL A 67 6.66 -4.75 7.29
N ARG A 68 7.60 -4.52 6.36
CA ARG A 68 8.51 -3.38 6.39
C ARG A 68 8.25 -2.49 5.19
N LEU A 69 7.96 -1.24 5.46
CA LEU A 69 7.59 -0.24 4.46
C LEU A 69 8.65 0.86 4.39
N TYR A 70 8.94 1.32 3.19
CA TYR A 70 9.68 2.55 2.95
C TYR A 70 8.91 3.42 1.97
N SER A 71 8.58 4.62 2.38
CA SER A 71 7.98 5.63 1.51
C SER A 71 9.06 6.55 0.95
N VAL A 72 9.19 6.59 -0.36
CA VAL A 72 10.09 7.52 -1.06
C VAL A 72 9.62 8.95 -0.87
N ASP A 73 8.31 9.17 -0.92
CA ASP A 73 7.70 10.50 -0.84
C ASP A 73 7.84 11.17 0.54
N TYR A 74 7.89 10.36 1.60
CA TYR A 74 8.08 10.83 2.98
C TYR A 74 9.52 10.67 3.45
N CYS A 75 10.35 9.89 2.74
CA CYS A 75 11.68 9.46 3.18
C CYS A 75 11.65 8.77 4.56
N GLU A 76 10.60 8.02 4.84
CA GLU A 76 10.33 7.40 6.14
C GLU A 76 10.16 5.89 6.02
N ARG A 77 10.43 5.21 7.14
CA ARG A 77 10.21 3.77 7.30
C ARG A 77 9.12 3.52 8.34
N SER A 78 8.35 2.48 8.15
CA SER A 78 7.42 1.96 9.14
C SER A 78 7.41 0.45 9.07
N GLU A 79 7.18 -0.21 10.20
CA GLU A 79 7.06 -1.67 10.25
C GLU A 79 5.95 -2.10 11.21
N PHE A 80 5.37 -3.26 10.93
CA PHE A 80 4.39 -3.91 11.80
C PHE A 80 4.29 -5.40 11.48
N ALA A 81 3.83 -6.17 12.46
CA ALA A 81 3.62 -7.60 12.29
C ALA A 81 2.19 -7.91 11.83
N VAL A 82 2.06 -8.95 10.97
CA VAL A 82 0.77 -9.49 10.53
C VAL A 82 0.47 -10.86 11.14
N ASP A 83 1.22 -11.25 12.18
CA ASP A 83 0.93 -12.47 12.95
C ASP A 83 -0.49 -12.39 13.58
N PRO A 84 -1.31 -13.44 13.49
CA PRO A 84 -2.67 -13.45 14.01
C PRO A 84 -2.78 -13.12 15.49
N SER A 85 -1.74 -13.42 16.28
CA SER A 85 -1.70 -13.14 17.74
C SER A 85 -1.39 -11.69 18.08
N ILE A 86 -0.92 -10.89 17.10
CA ILE A 86 -0.51 -9.51 17.30
C ILE A 86 -1.61 -8.57 16.79
N ARG A 87 -1.98 -7.61 17.64
CA ARG A 87 -2.92 -6.56 17.24
C ARG A 87 -2.24 -5.57 16.30
N ILE A 88 -2.87 -5.31 15.15
CA ILE A 88 -2.44 -4.26 14.23
C ILE A 88 -3.03 -2.94 14.72
N GLU A 89 -2.17 -2.02 15.14
CA GLU A 89 -2.56 -0.71 15.64
C GLU A 89 -2.09 0.40 14.71
N ARG A 90 -2.68 1.58 14.85
CA ARG A 90 -2.23 2.78 14.12
C ARG A 90 -0.83 3.19 14.55
N ASP A 91 -0.11 3.84 13.66
CA ASP A 91 1.21 4.42 13.91
C ASP A 91 1.12 5.95 13.91
N PRO A 92 1.00 6.59 15.08
CA PRO A 92 0.89 8.06 15.14
C PRO A 92 2.11 8.80 14.59
N ALA A 93 3.29 8.15 14.60
CA ALA A 93 4.51 8.72 14.06
C ALA A 93 4.58 8.66 12.52
N HIS A 94 3.95 7.62 11.93
CA HIS A 94 3.99 7.37 10.49
C HIS A 94 2.58 7.10 9.95
N SER A 95 1.67 8.07 10.10
CA SER A 95 0.25 7.92 9.75
C SER A 95 0.00 7.53 8.29
N TRP A 96 0.93 7.80 7.37
CA TRP A 96 0.87 7.32 5.99
C TRP A 96 0.85 5.78 5.90
N SER A 97 1.47 5.09 6.87
CA SER A 97 1.50 3.62 6.92
C SER A 97 0.17 3.01 7.39
N ASP A 98 -0.73 3.79 7.95
CA ASP A 98 -2.02 3.32 8.44
C ASP A 98 -2.92 2.78 7.33
N TYR A 99 -2.74 3.22 6.08
CA TYR A 99 -3.41 2.63 4.93
C TYR A 99 -3.04 1.15 4.75
N PHE A 100 -1.77 0.82 4.89
CA PHE A 100 -1.29 -0.57 4.80
C PHE A 100 -1.76 -1.40 5.99
N ARG A 101 -1.74 -0.82 7.18
CA ARG A 101 -2.23 -1.46 8.41
C ARG A 101 -3.73 -1.74 8.31
N GLY A 102 -4.51 -0.80 7.80
CA GLY A 102 -5.95 -0.96 7.58
C GLY A 102 -6.27 -2.08 6.59
N VAL A 103 -5.56 -2.13 5.45
CA VAL A 103 -5.71 -3.21 4.46
C VAL A 103 -5.33 -4.56 5.07
N ALA A 104 -4.20 -4.65 5.80
CA ALA A 104 -3.79 -5.89 6.45
C ALA A 104 -4.82 -6.36 7.50
N LEU A 105 -5.40 -5.42 8.25
CA LEU A 105 -6.45 -5.72 9.21
C LEU A 105 -7.71 -6.24 8.52
N ALA A 106 -8.17 -5.57 7.47
CA ALA A 106 -9.35 -5.98 6.71
C ALA A 106 -9.18 -7.37 6.08
N LEU A 107 -8.00 -7.65 5.48
CA LEU A 107 -7.70 -8.96 4.93
C LEU A 107 -7.64 -10.06 6.00
N ARG A 108 -7.21 -9.72 7.22
CA ARG A 108 -7.12 -10.68 8.33
C ARG A 108 -8.47 -11.02 8.94
N THR A 109 -9.41 -10.10 8.94
CA THR A 109 -10.77 -10.31 9.46
C THR A 109 -11.69 -11.06 8.49
N ASP A 110 -11.18 -11.35 7.29
CA ASP A 110 -11.91 -12.04 6.20
C ASP A 110 -13.26 -11.43 5.83
N GLU A 111 -13.45 -10.16 6.14
CA GLU A 111 -14.68 -9.42 5.85
C GLU A 111 -15.06 -9.45 4.36
N TYR A 112 -14.08 -9.72 3.49
CA TYR A 112 -14.24 -9.73 2.04
C TYR A 112 -13.98 -11.09 1.40
N CYS A 113 -13.74 -12.15 2.17
CA CYS A 113 -13.42 -13.51 1.67
C CYS A 113 -12.33 -13.55 0.58
N LEU A 114 -11.38 -12.61 0.63
CA LEU A 114 -10.39 -12.45 -0.44
C LEU A 114 -9.25 -13.49 -0.38
N LEU A 115 -9.00 -14.05 0.80
CA LEU A 115 -7.85 -14.94 1.01
C LEU A 115 -8.25 -16.42 1.14
N GLY A 116 -9.55 -16.72 1.35
CA GLY A 116 -10.01 -18.06 1.71
C GLY A 116 -9.60 -18.45 3.14
N ASP A 117 -10.33 -19.37 3.72
CA ASP A 117 -10.43 -19.63 5.16
C ASP A 117 -9.13 -19.97 5.93
N ASP A 118 -8.01 -20.28 5.27
CA ASP A 118 -6.83 -20.83 5.94
C ASP A 118 -5.48 -20.21 5.53
N ARG A 119 -5.47 -19.08 4.84
CA ARG A 119 -4.19 -18.49 4.41
C ARG A 119 -3.73 -17.36 5.33
N PRO A 120 -2.71 -17.58 6.16
CA PRO A 120 -2.14 -16.50 6.96
C PRO A 120 -1.56 -15.42 6.05
N LEU A 121 -1.73 -14.16 6.44
CA LEU A 121 -1.02 -13.06 5.80
C LEU A 121 0.48 -13.29 5.92
N ARG A 122 1.18 -13.02 4.84
CA ARG A 122 2.64 -13.05 4.83
C ARG A 122 3.18 -11.64 5.04
N GLY A 123 4.35 -11.56 5.64
CA GLY A 123 5.11 -10.33 5.69
C GLY A 123 5.55 -9.89 4.29
N VAL A 124 5.95 -8.63 4.19
CA VAL A 124 6.39 -8.03 2.94
C VAL A 124 7.45 -6.96 3.20
N ASP A 125 8.47 -6.89 2.36
CA ASP A 125 9.29 -5.69 2.20
C ASP A 125 8.68 -4.89 1.05
N ALA A 126 8.39 -3.61 1.25
CA ALA A 126 7.76 -2.79 0.23
C ALA A 126 8.31 -1.36 0.20
N VAL A 127 8.54 -0.86 -1.01
CA VAL A 127 8.84 0.54 -1.30
C VAL A 127 7.66 1.15 -2.03
N ILE A 128 7.22 2.30 -1.53
CA ILE A 128 6.05 3.03 -2.03
C ILE A 128 6.53 4.34 -2.66
N MET A 129 6.05 4.62 -3.86
CA MET A 129 6.36 5.85 -4.59
C MET A 129 5.15 6.29 -5.41
N GLY A 130 4.77 7.56 -5.33
CA GLY A 130 3.62 8.09 -6.03
C GLY A 130 3.88 9.45 -6.68
N ASP A 131 3.03 9.80 -7.65
CA ASP A 131 3.01 11.11 -8.29
C ASP A 131 1.63 11.79 -8.23
N VAL A 132 0.72 11.23 -7.44
CA VAL A 132 -0.55 11.89 -7.10
C VAL A 132 -0.27 12.97 -6.05
N PRO A 133 -0.69 14.23 -6.27
CA PRO A 133 -0.50 15.29 -5.29
C PRO A 133 -1.18 14.95 -3.95
N ARG A 134 -0.47 15.17 -2.86
CA ARG A 134 -1.00 14.91 -1.51
C ARG A 134 -2.17 15.83 -1.21
N GLY A 135 -3.21 15.31 -0.56
CA GLY A 135 -4.37 16.10 -0.16
C GLY A 135 -5.25 16.58 -1.31
N SER A 136 -5.15 15.98 -2.47
CA SER A 136 -5.96 16.38 -3.65
C SER A 136 -7.34 15.69 -3.72
N GLY A 137 -7.78 15.06 -2.65
CA GLY A 137 -9.11 14.44 -2.54
C GLY A 137 -9.12 12.95 -2.82
#